data_c58b3fc0427ca9e427a5b8db33143a1e
#
_entry.id   c58b3fc0427ca9e427a5b8db33143a1e
#
_cell.length_a   1.000
_cell.length_b   1.000
_cell.length_c   1.000
_cell.angle_alpha   90.00
_cell.angle_beta   90.00
_cell.angle_gamma   90.00
#
_symmetry.space_group_name_H-M   'P 1'
#
loop_
_entity.id
_entity.type
_entity.pdbx_description
1 polymer ?
#
loop_
_entity_poly.entity_id
_entity_poly.type
_entity_poly.pdbx_seq_one_letter_code
_entity_poly.pdbx_strand_id
1 'polypeptide(L)'
;MNPPVSTAAPSVTATTATPEWFDMELVDAQTDETFTMNDFAGKVVLVETMAIWCPNCIFQGSEVRKLHEALGNPDDLISVSLDVDYNEDQASLKEYASEWGFDWHFAVAPLLVARALGNLYSAEYLNPPLSPMLIIDRDGNVHQLEYGKKDAETLQEAVEPFLTK
;
A
#
# COMPACT_ATOMS: atom_id res chain seq x y z
N MET A 1 -10.12 22.40 55.34
CA MET A 1 -10.30 21.18 54.52
C MET A 1 -10.43 21.58 53.09
N ASN A 2 -9.41 21.34 52.29
CA ASN A 2 -9.52 21.55 50.83
C ASN A 2 -10.06 20.26 50.19
N PRO A 3 -11.08 20.35 49.30
CA PRO A 3 -11.53 19.17 48.57
C PRO A 3 -10.45 18.71 47.59
N PRO A 4 -10.32 17.40 47.35
CA PRO A 4 -9.34 16.91 46.41
C PRO A 4 -9.67 17.40 45.00
N VAL A 5 -8.71 18.06 44.38
CA VAL A 5 -8.78 18.41 42.94
C VAL A 5 -8.63 17.10 42.14
N SER A 6 -9.74 16.64 41.62
CA SER A 6 -9.73 15.52 40.64
C SER A 6 -9.09 16.03 39.37
N THR A 7 -7.83 15.74 39.17
CA THR A 7 -7.20 15.91 37.87
C THR A 7 -7.67 14.78 36.96
N ALA A 8 -8.75 15.02 36.24
CA ALA A 8 -9.12 14.18 35.13
C ALA A 8 -8.02 14.30 34.06
N ALA A 9 -7.26 13.22 33.87
CA ALA A 9 -6.32 13.15 32.74
C ALA A 9 -7.09 13.35 31.43
N PRO A 10 -6.61 14.18 30.49
CA PRO A 10 -7.27 14.32 29.20
C PRO A 10 -7.26 12.95 28.51
N SER A 11 -8.44 12.42 28.26
CA SER A 11 -8.61 11.28 27.38
C SER A 11 -8.15 11.73 26.00
N VAL A 12 -6.92 11.37 25.64
CA VAL A 12 -6.47 11.50 24.26
C VAL A 12 -7.23 10.45 23.47
N THR A 13 -8.38 10.83 22.97
CA THR A 13 -9.00 10.08 21.90
C THR A 13 -8.06 10.24 20.71
N ALA A 14 -7.22 9.22 20.47
CA ALA A 14 -6.45 9.15 19.26
C ALA A 14 -7.46 8.99 18.11
N THR A 15 -7.91 10.11 17.57
CA THR A 15 -8.55 10.13 16.28
C THR A 15 -7.43 9.83 15.30
N THR A 16 -7.31 8.58 14.87
CA THR A 16 -6.44 8.21 13.77
C THR A 16 -7.06 8.84 12.53
N ALA A 17 -6.67 10.09 12.26
CA ALA A 17 -7.05 10.75 11.03
C ALA A 17 -6.49 9.93 9.87
N THR A 18 -7.33 9.63 8.89
CA THR A 18 -6.93 9.01 7.63
C THR A 18 -5.79 9.83 7.01
N PRO A 19 -4.68 9.20 6.60
CA PRO A 19 -3.58 9.94 5.98
C PRO A 19 -4.04 10.72 4.75
N GLU A 20 -3.53 11.93 4.57
CA GLU A 20 -3.92 12.81 3.45
C GLU A 20 -3.68 12.16 2.08
N TRP A 21 -2.66 11.31 1.94
CA TRP A 21 -2.38 10.68 0.66
C TRP A 21 -3.47 9.68 0.21
N PHE A 22 -4.36 9.27 1.11
CA PHE A 22 -5.51 8.44 0.75
C PHE A 22 -6.52 9.18 -0.13
N ASP A 23 -6.58 10.51 -0.05
CA ASP A 23 -7.45 11.36 -0.87
C ASP A 23 -6.80 11.78 -2.18
N MET A 24 -5.50 11.53 -2.36
CA MET A 24 -4.78 11.95 -3.55
C MET A 24 -5.13 11.07 -4.75
N GLU A 25 -5.38 11.71 -5.89
CA GLU A 25 -5.71 11.00 -7.13
C GLU A 25 -4.51 10.23 -7.67
N LEU A 26 -4.77 8.98 -8.03
CA LEU A 26 -3.86 8.09 -8.74
C LEU A 26 -4.50 7.70 -10.07
N VAL A 27 -3.70 7.45 -11.07
CA VAL A 27 -4.19 6.96 -12.37
C VAL A 27 -3.72 5.51 -12.54
N ASP A 28 -4.67 4.60 -12.70
CA ASP A 28 -4.35 3.20 -13.00
C ASP A 28 -3.75 3.12 -14.40
N ALA A 29 -2.50 2.70 -14.49
CA ALA A 29 -1.77 2.62 -15.74
C ALA A 29 -2.41 1.62 -16.73
N GLN A 30 -3.13 0.63 -16.25
CA GLN A 30 -3.74 -0.40 -17.10
C GLN A 30 -5.09 0.01 -17.69
N THR A 31 -5.87 0.82 -16.98
CA THR A 31 -7.23 1.21 -17.36
C THR A 31 -7.37 2.68 -17.72
N ASP A 32 -6.39 3.50 -17.38
CA ASP A 32 -6.40 4.97 -17.43
C ASP A 32 -7.47 5.62 -16.52
N GLU A 33 -8.08 4.85 -15.62
CA GLU A 33 -9.06 5.33 -14.66
C GLU A 33 -8.39 5.96 -13.45
N THR A 34 -8.98 7.03 -12.95
CA THR A 34 -8.54 7.70 -11.71
C THR A 34 -9.15 7.00 -10.50
N PHE A 35 -8.35 6.80 -9.47
CA PHE A 35 -8.80 6.26 -8.20
C PHE A 35 -8.07 6.92 -7.02
N THR A 36 -8.57 6.72 -5.82
CA THR A 36 -7.92 7.09 -4.56
C THR A 36 -7.88 5.87 -3.64
N MET A 37 -7.04 5.90 -2.62
CA MET A 37 -7.03 4.82 -1.63
C MET A 37 -8.37 4.74 -0.88
N ASN A 38 -9.04 5.87 -0.69
CA ASN A 38 -10.37 5.91 -0.07
C ASN A 38 -11.45 5.17 -0.86
N ASP A 39 -11.27 4.97 -2.16
CA ASP A 39 -12.20 4.16 -2.97
C ASP A 39 -12.24 2.69 -2.50
N PHE A 40 -11.22 2.24 -1.80
CA PHE A 40 -11.12 0.89 -1.26
C PHE A 40 -11.49 0.79 0.22
N ALA A 41 -12.10 1.81 0.80
CA ALA A 41 -12.52 1.80 2.20
C ALA A 41 -13.36 0.56 2.53
N GLY A 42 -13.07 -0.08 3.65
CA GLY A 42 -13.72 -1.33 4.06
C GLY A 42 -13.09 -2.60 3.48
N LYS A 43 -12.15 -2.48 2.56
CA LYS A 43 -11.36 -3.58 2.01
C LYS A 43 -9.95 -3.59 2.62
N VAL A 44 -9.26 -4.71 2.47
CA VAL A 44 -7.83 -4.81 2.80
C VAL A 44 -7.02 -4.44 1.58
N VAL A 45 -6.09 -3.50 1.71
CA VAL A 45 -5.25 -3.05 0.60
C VAL A 45 -3.80 -3.36 0.90
N LEU A 46 -3.17 -4.12 0.02
CA LEU A 46 -1.74 -4.37 0.06
C LEU A 46 -1.05 -3.38 -0.90
N VAL A 47 -0.22 -2.51 -0.35
CA VAL A 47 0.48 -1.48 -1.11
C VAL A 47 1.97 -1.81 -1.14
N GLU A 48 2.55 -1.76 -2.34
CA GLU A 48 4.00 -1.80 -2.52
C GLU A 48 4.49 -0.55 -3.24
N THR A 49 5.70 -0.13 -2.95
CA THR A 49 6.44 0.79 -3.81
C THR A 49 7.40 0.00 -4.70
N MET A 50 7.53 0.42 -5.94
CA MET A 50 8.31 -0.30 -6.93
C MET A 50 8.94 0.64 -7.95
N ALA A 51 9.78 0.10 -8.82
CA ALA A 51 10.27 0.71 -10.04
C ALA A 51 10.40 -0.36 -11.13
N ILE A 52 10.27 0.03 -12.38
CA ILE A 52 10.34 -0.89 -13.54
C ILE A 52 11.70 -1.56 -13.66
N TRP A 53 12.78 -0.83 -13.37
CA TRP A 53 14.16 -1.34 -13.45
C TRP A 53 14.55 -2.32 -12.34
N CYS A 54 13.73 -2.52 -11.34
CA CYS A 54 14.06 -3.21 -10.10
C CYS A 54 13.79 -4.72 -10.19
N PRO A 55 14.83 -5.60 -10.21
CA PRO A 55 14.61 -7.05 -10.27
C PRO A 55 13.84 -7.61 -9.05
N ASN A 56 14.10 -7.08 -7.86
CA ASN A 56 13.37 -7.48 -6.65
C ASN A 56 11.87 -7.18 -6.75
N CYS A 57 11.50 -6.12 -7.48
CA CYS A 57 10.10 -5.75 -7.70
C CYS A 57 9.39 -6.73 -8.63
N ILE A 58 10.09 -7.29 -9.62
CA ILE A 58 9.54 -8.35 -10.48
C ILE A 58 9.26 -9.60 -9.65
N PHE A 59 10.21 -10.00 -8.81
CA PHE A 59 10.01 -11.12 -7.88
C PHE A 59 8.81 -10.85 -6.97
N GLN A 60 8.75 -9.67 -6.34
CA GLN A 60 7.67 -9.33 -5.41
C GLN A 60 6.31 -9.32 -6.10
N GLY A 61 6.22 -8.78 -7.32
CA GLY A 61 4.99 -8.83 -8.12
C GLY A 61 4.54 -10.26 -8.41
N SER A 62 5.47 -11.16 -8.72
CA SER A 62 5.16 -12.58 -8.93
C SER A 62 4.60 -13.23 -7.67
N GLU A 63 5.10 -12.86 -6.50
CA GLU A 63 4.59 -13.38 -5.21
C GLU A 63 3.23 -12.76 -4.84
N VAL A 64 2.98 -11.51 -5.18
CA VAL A 64 1.65 -10.87 -5.05
C VAL A 64 0.61 -11.60 -5.91
N ARG A 65 0.96 -11.94 -7.15
CA ARG A 65 0.08 -12.73 -8.02
C ARG A 65 -0.27 -14.08 -7.40
N LYS A 66 0.73 -14.80 -6.91
CA LYS A 66 0.53 -16.08 -6.23
C LYS A 66 -0.34 -15.95 -4.99
N LEU A 67 -0.19 -14.86 -4.24
CA LEU A 67 -1.05 -14.56 -3.09
C LEU A 67 -2.52 -14.48 -3.49
N HIS A 68 -2.84 -13.69 -4.53
CA HIS A 68 -4.21 -13.56 -5.01
C HIS A 68 -4.77 -14.90 -5.49
N GLU A 69 -3.98 -15.66 -6.25
CA GLU A 69 -4.38 -16.98 -6.73
C GLU A 69 -4.62 -17.95 -5.56
N ALA A 70 -3.75 -17.99 -4.56
CA ALA A 70 -3.87 -18.85 -3.39
C ALA A 70 -5.12 -18.56 -2.56
N LEU A 71 -5.54 -17.28 -2.52
CA LEU A 71 -6.74 -16.83 -1.81
C LEU A 71 -8.02 -16.90 -2.66
N GLY A 72 -7.91 -17.34 -3.92
CA GLY A 72 -9.05 -17.42 -4.84
C GLY A 72 -9.51 -16.07 -5.39
N ASN A 73 -8.62 -15.11 -5.50
CA ASN A 73 -8.89 -13.75 -6.00
C ASN A 73 -10.06 -13.07 -5.26
N PRO A 74 -9.99 -12.92 -3.94
CA PRO A 74 -11.11 -12.35 -3.17
C PRO A 74 -11.32 -10.87 -3.52
N ASP A 75 -12.58 -10.43 -3.62
CA ASP A 75 -12.94 -9.05 -3.94
C ASP A 75 -12.56 -8.04 -2.84
N ASP A 76 -12.30 -8.52 -1.64
CA ASP A 76 -11.98 -7.68 -0.48
C ASP A 76 -10.48 -7.57 -0.18
N LEU A 77 -9.63 -8.15 -1.02
CA LEU A 77 -8.18 -7.90 -1.05
C LEU A 77 -7.81 -7.17 -2.33
N ILE A 78 -7.34 -5.96 -2.17
CA ILE A 78 -6.88 -5.10 -3.27
C ILE A 78 -5.37 -4.98 -3.19
N SER A 79 -4.67 -5.08 -4.32
CA SER A 79 -3.24 -4.74 -4.40
C SER A 79 -3.04 -3.47 -5.21
N VAL A 80 -2.12 -2.62 -4.75
CA VAL A 80 -1.73 -1.38 -5.42
C VAL A 80 -0.20 -1.32 -5.45
N SER A 81 0.36 -1.21 -6.65
CA SER A 81 1.79 -1.01 -6.86
C SER A 81 2.04 0.42 -7.29
N LEU A 82 2.83 1.15 -6.51
CA LEU A 82 3.15 2.55 -6.74
C LEU A 82 4.58 2.67 -7.26
N ASP A 83 4.72 3.11 -8.50
CA ASP A 83 6.02 3.42 -9.10
C ASP A 83 6.53 4.74 -8.54
N VAL A 84 7.63 4.68 -7.81
CA VAL A 84 8.23 5.85 -7.14
C VAL A 84 9.43 6.43 -7.89
N ASP A 85 9.75 5.91 -9.06
CA ASP A 85 10.79 6.50 -9.92
C ASP A 85 10.16 7.57 -10.83
N TYR A 86 10.46 8.84 -10.55
CA TYR A 86 9.91 9.97 -11.31
C TYR A 86 10.41 10.06 -12.76
N ASN A 87 11.39 9.24 -13.16
CA ASN A 87 11.84 9.13 -14.56
C ASN A 87 11.01 8.13 -15.36
N GLU A 88 10.14 7.37 -14.70
CA GLU A 88 9.25 6.40 -15.33
C GLU A 88 7.87 7.03 -15.54
N ASP A 89 7.15 6.55 -16.55
CA ASP A 89 5.85 7.11 -16.92
C ASP A 89 4.75 6.05 -16.94
N GLN A 90 3.52 6.51 -17.07
CA GLN A 90 2.33 5.65 -17.09
C GLN A 90 2.37 4.64 -18.26
N ALA A 91 2.82 5.04 -19.44
CA ALA A 91 2.88 4.16 -20.61
C ALA A 91 3.87 3.00 -20.39
N SER A 92 5.05 3.30 -19.85
CA SER A 92 6.06 2.30 -19.50
C SER A 92 5.59 1.36 -18.40
N LEU A 93 4.86 1.89 -17.43
CA LEU A 93 4.32 1.10 -16.32
C LEU A 93 3.20 0.16 -16.80
N LYS A 94 2.35 0.62 -17.71
CA LYS A 94 1.34 -0.21 -18.37
C LYS A 94 1.97 -1.38 -19.12
N GLU A 95 3.01 -1.09 -19.91
CA GLU A 95 3.75 -2.12 -20.64
C GLU A 95 4.39 -3.14 -19.70
N TYR A 96 5.01 -2.67 -18.61
CA TYR A 96 5.59 -3.51 -17.56
C TYR A 96 4.54 -4.47 -16.94
N ALA A 97 3.42 -3.96 -16.49
CA ALA A 97 2.38 -4.78 -15.89
C ALA A 97 1.83 -5.83 -16.88
N SER A 98 1.66 -5.44 -18.13
CA SER A 98 1.22 -6.34 -19.22
C SER A 98 2.26 -7.42 -19.51
N GLU A 99 3.53 -7.06 -19.61
CA GLU A 99 4.63 -7.99 -19.89
C GLU A 99 4.75 -9.10 -18.84
N TRP A 100 4.61 -8.73 -17.56
CA TRP A 100 4.70 -9.67 -16.45
C TRP A 100 3.37 -10.37 -16.09
N GLY A 101 2.27 -9.94 -16.72
CA GLY A 101 0.93 -10.48 -16.42
C GLY A 101 0.41 -10.11 -15.05
N PHE A 102 0.74 -8.92 -14.59
CA PHE A 102 0.25 -8.35 -13.34
C PHE A 102 -1.05 -7.59 -13.60
N ASP A 103 -2.14 -7.98 -12.95
CA ASP A 103 -3.51 -7.54 -13.27
C ASP A 103 -4.19 -6.72 -12.16
N TRP A 104 -3.42 -6.17 -11.24
CA TRP A 104 -3.94 -5.25 -10.20
C TRP A 104 -3.58 -3.80 -10.51
N HIS A 105 -3.88 -2.88 -9.59
CA HIS A 105 -3.67 -1.45 -9.79
C HIS A 105 -2.19 -1.09 -9.79
N PHE A 106 -1.71 -0.51 -10.87
CA PHE A 106 -0.38 0.08 -11.00
C PHE A 106 -0.52 1.56 -11.28
N ALA A 107 0.15 2.40 -10.51
CA ALA A 107 0.13 3.85 -10.72
C ALA A 107 1.52 4.44 -10.54
N VAL A 108 1.85 5.46 -11.36
CA VAL A 108 3.01 6.32 -11.09
C VAL A 108 2.66 7.19 -9.90
N ALA A 109 3.44 7.10 -8.82
CA ALA A 109 3.18 7.90 -7.63
C ALA A 109 3.42 9.39 -7.93
N PRO A 110 2.40 10.24 -7.78
CA PRO A 110 2.62 11.69 -7.81
C PRO A 110 3.63 12.09 -6.73
N LEU A 111 4.37 13.18 -6.96
CA LEU A 111 5.41 13.63 -6.04
C LEU A 111 4.90 13.78 -4.60
N LEU A 112 3.68 14.28 -4.42
CA LEU A 112 3.08 14.44 -3.10
C LEU A 112 2.79 13.11 -2.42
N VAL A 113 2.38 12.09 -3.17
CA VAL A 113 2.19 10.73 -2.63
C VAL A 113 3.53 10.13 -2.23
N ALA A 114 4.54 10.21 -3.08
CA ALA A 114 5.88 9.72 -2.78
C ALA A 114 6.46 10.39 -1.52
N ARG A 115 6.32 11.71 -1.40
CA ARG A 115 6.74 12.46 -0.20
C ARG A 115 5.99 12.02 1.05
N ALA A 116 4.68 11.81 0.94
CA ALA A 116 3.88 11.35 2.07
C ALA A 116 4.34 9.98 2.55
N LEU A 117 4.59 9.04 1.65
CA LEU A 117 5.11 7.71 2.00
C LEU A 117 6.46 7.80 2.72
N GLY A 118 7.39 8.60 2.19
CA GLY A 118 8.71 8.80 2.81
C GLY A 118 8.64 9.47 4.17
N ASN A 119 7.78 10.46 4.34
CA ASN A 119 7.65 11.22 5.58
C ASN A 119 6.86 10.49 6.67
N LEU A 120 5.80 9.78 6.31
CA LEU A 120 4.93 9.10 7.26
C LEU A 120 5.48 7.75 7.71
N TYR A 121 6.13 7.03 6.82
CA TYR A 121 6.53 5.65 7.07
C TYR A 121 8.04 5.48 7.16
N SER A 122 8.77 5.84 6.13
CA SER A 122 10.24 5.87 6.10
C SER A 122 10.74 6.29 4.72
N ALA A 123 11.93 6.87 4.65
CA ALA A 123 12.62 7.15 3.39
C ALA A 123 12.88 5.88 2.57
N GLU A 124 12.96 4.73 3.19
CA GLU A 124 13.11 3.42 2.55
C GLU A 124 11.96 3.06 1.63
N TYR A 125 10.76 3.65 1.82
CA TYR A 125 9.64 3.49 0.88
C TYR A 125 9.94 4.07 -0.51
N LEU A 126 10.94 4.93 -0.62
CA LEU A 126 11.41 5.48 -1.90
C LEU A 126 12.60 4.67 -2.48
N ASN A 127 12.94 3.55 -1.87
CA ASN A 127 14.00 2.64 -2.31
C ASN A 127 13.42 1.28 -2.73
N PRO A 128 12.99 1.13 -4.00
CA PRO A 128 12.32 -0.07 -4.49
C PRO A 128 13.01 -1.40 -4.21
N PRO A 129 14.35 -1.54 -4.32
CA PRO A 129 15.03 -2.80 -4.05
C PRO A 129 14.83 -3.35 -2.63
N LEU A 130 14.45 -2.53 -1.67
CA LEU A 130 14.09 -2.97 -0.31
C LEU A 130 12.70 -3.62 -0.24
N SER A 131 11.97 -3.63 -1.33
CA SER A 131 10.59 -4.16 -1.42
C SER A 131 9.68 -3.65 -0.29
N PRO A 132 9.54 -2.32 -0.14
CA PRO A 132 8.70 -1.76 0.91
C PRO A 132 7.24 -2.09 0.66
N MET A 133 6.55 -2.57 1.68
CA MET A 133 5.13 -2.90 1.60
C MET A 133 4.41 -2.49 2.88
N LEU A 134 3.15 -2.15 2.74
CA LEU A 134 2.25 -1.90 3.86
C LEU A 134 0.86 -2.48 3.57
N ILE A 135 0.11 -2.71 4.62
CA ILE A 135 -1.29 -3.11 4.55
C ILE A 135 -2.15 -1.98 5.10
N ILE A 136 -3.20 -1.63 4.38
CA ILE A 136 -4.27 -0.77 4.88
C ILE A 136 -5.41 -1.70 5.28
N ASP A 137 -5.78 -1.72 6.56
CA ASP A 137 -6.86 -2.56 7.03
C ASP A 137 -8.25 -1.97 6.69
N ARG A 138 -9.31 -2.70 7.01
CA ARG A 138 -10.69 -2.30 6.70
C ARG A 138 -11.12 -0.98 7.36
N ASP A 139 -10.46 -0.61 8.45
CA ASP A 139 -10.71 0.63 9.18
C ASP A 139 -9.81 1.79 8.73
N GLY A 140 -8.90 1.54 7.77
CA GLY A 140 -7.99 2.53 7.23
C GLY A 140 -6.67 2.69 8.01
N ASN A 141 -6.37 1.78 8.94
CA ASN A 141 -5.11 1.80 9.65
C ASN A 141 -4.00 1.20 8.80
N VAL A 142 -2.81 1.80 8.86
CA VAL A 142 -1.65 1.37 8.10
C VAL A 142 -0.74 0.48 8.95
N HIS A 143 -0.39 -0.67 8.40
CA HIS A 143 0.51 -1.64 9.01
C HIS A 143 1.70 -1.85 8.08
N GLN A 144 2.87 -1.37 8.49
CA GLN A 144 4.10 -1.54 7.72
C GLN A 144 4.62 -2.96 7.85
N LEU A 145 5.04 -3.56 6.73
CA LEU A 145 5.69 -4.87 6.71
C LEU A 145 7.21 -4.70 6.78
N GLU A 146 7.91 -5.76 7.16
CA GLU A 146 9.37 -5.77 7.15
C GLU A 146 9.89 -5.58 5.71
N TYR A 147 11.06 -4.94 5.58
CA TYR A 147 11.73 -4.80 4.29
C TYR A 147 12.27 -6.13 3.79
N GLY A 148 12.57 -6.20 2.53
CA GLY A 148 13.04 -7.38 1.86
C GLY A 148 11.94 -8.13 1.11
N LYS A 149 12.36 -9.00 0.20
CA LYS A 149 11.44 -9.81 -0.60
C LYS A 149 10.63 -10.75 0.30
N LYS A 150 9.33 -10.80 0.05
CA LYS A 150 8.37 -11.61 0.80
C LYS A 150 7.71 -12.58 -0.16
N ASP A 151 7.73 -13.85 0.16
CA ASP A 151 7.02 -14.85 -0.64
C ASP A 151 5.49 -14.80 -0.38
N ALA A 152 4.74 -15.51 -1.20
CA ALA A 152 3.29 -15.52 -1.13
C ALA A 152 2.77 -16.04 0.23
N GLU A 153 3.45 -17.01 0.83
CA GLU A 153 3.09 -17.54 2.15
C GLU A 153 3.24 -16.48 3.24
N THR A 154 4.36 -15.76 3.24
CA THR A 154 4.62 -14.64 4.16
C THR A 154 3.56 -13.54 4.00
N LEU A 155 3.24 -13.20 2.74
CA LEU A 155 2.19 -12.20 2.45
C LEU A 155 0.82 -12.68 2.90
N GLN A 156 0.49 -13.96 2.70
CA GLN A 156 -0.77 -14.54 3.14
C GLN A 156 -0.91 -14.47 4.67
N GLU A 157 0.12 -14.83 5.40
CA GLU A 157 0.16 -14.71 6.86
C GLU A 157 -0.05 -13.26 7.33
N ALA A 158 0.48 -12.31 6.58
CA ALA A 158 0.34 -10.88 6.91
C ALA A 158 -1.07 -10.34 6.66
N VAL A 159 -1.76 -10.74 5.58
CA VAL A 159 -3.07 -10.20 5.22
C VAL A 159 -4.25 -10.94 5.87
N GLU A 160 -4.14 -12.22 6.13
CA GLU A 160 -5.22 -13.05 6.66
C GLU A 160 -5.88 -12.50 7.93
N PRO A 161 -5.15 -11.99 8.94
CA PRO A 161 -5.77 -11.43 10.14
C PRO A 161 -6.74 -10.27 9.86
N PHE A 162 -6.54 -9.55 8.77
CA PHE A 162 -7.39 -8.42 8.38
C PHE A 162 -8.54 -8.84 7.47
N LEU A 163 -8.38 -9.92 6.72
CA LEU A 163 -9.43 -10.46 5.83
C LEU A 163 -10.55 -11.15 6.59
N THR A 164 -10.26 -11.74 7.73
CA THR A 164 -11.21 -12.53 8.53
C THR A 164 -12.02 -11.71 9.53
N LYS A 165 -11.83 -10.43 9.56
CA LYS A 165 -12.55 -9.52 10.48
C LYS A 165 -13.81 -8.94 9.86
#